data_babc88104a2d3dee64f54afdcaeec58b
#
_entry.id   babc88104a2d3dee64f54afdcaeec58b
#
_cell.length_a   1.000
_cell.length_b   1.000
_cell.length_c   1.000
_cell.angle_alpha   90.00
_cell.angle_beta   90.00
_cell.angle_gamma   90.00
#
_symmetry.space_group_name_H-M   'P 1'
#
loop_
_entity.id
_entity.type
_entity.pdbx_description
1 polymer ?
#
loop_
_entity_poly.entity_id
_entity_poly.type
_entity_poly.pdbx_seq_one_letter_code
_entity_poly.pdbx_strand_id
1 'polypeptide(L)'
;MCIRDRVIPVGPDAGSQVIKAISDKRVIVLVSDRDIGGSSVEVEFFGEKTLLPAGPATLALRTGATLLPVAIYNKGDGCHGVVRPAISLERKGKFRSDVKRITQTIAEEMEFLIRKAPEQWHLMQPNWPSDSKSEKGRV
;
A
#
# COMPACT_ATOMS: atom_id res chain seq x y z
N MET A 1 19.34 7.41 2.31
CA MET A 1 18.44 8.06 1.31
C MET A 1 19.21 8.19 0.02
N CYS A 2 18.69 7.74 -1.09
CA CYS A 2 19.38 7.78 -2.38
C CYS A 2 19.33 9.22 -2.91
N ILE A 3 20.46 9.78 -3.35
CA ILE A 3 20.55 11.17 -3.87
C ILE A 3 19.67 11.41 -5.12
N ARG A 4 19.16 10.35 -5.73
CA ARG A 4 18.33 10.39 -6.94
C ARG A 4 16.83 10.26 -6.68
N ASP A 5 16.42 10.10 -5.42
CA ASP A 5 15.01 9.99 -5.08
C ASP A 5 14.34 11.35 -5.14
N ARG A 6 13.13 11.36 -5.69
CA ARG A 6 12.25 12.52 -5.69
C ARG A 6 11.03 12.22 -4.83
N VAL A 7 10.84 13.00 -3.81
CA VAL A 7 9.62 12.95 -3.00
C VAL A 7 8.54 13.77 -3.69
N ILE A 8 7.36 13.16 -3.85
CA ILE A 8 6.15 13.85 -4.32
C ILE A 8 5.26 14.03 -3.08
N PRO A 9 5.10 15.26 -2.58
CA PRO A 9 4.25 15.51 -1.41
C PRO A 9 2.78 15.23 -1.73
N VAL A 10 2.04 14.78 -0.73
CA VAL A 10 0.58 14.61 -0.85
C VAL A 10 -0.06 15.99 -1.05
N GLY A 11 -0.86 16.13 -2.10
CA GLY A 11 -1.49 17.38 -2.46
C GLY A 11 -2.30 17.28 -3.75
N PRO A 12 -2.94 18.37 -4.20
CA PRO A 12 -3.82 18.38 -5.38
C PRO A 12 -3.13 17.85 -6.65
N ASP A 13 -1.84 18.13 -6.81
CA ASP A 13 -1.06 17.77 -7.99
C ASP A 13 -0.31 16.44 -7.87
N ALA A 14 -0.37 15.77 -6.72
CA ALA A 14 0.38 14.55 -6.48
C ALA A 14 0.06 13.46 -7.52
N GLY A 15 -1.21 13.26 -7.85
CA GLY A 15 -1.65 12.28 -8.83
C GLY A 15 -1.06 12.52 -10.22
N SER A 16 -1.06 13.77 -10.70
CA SER A 16 -0.52 14.13 -12.02
C SER A 16 1.00 13.95 -12.08
N GLN A 17 1.70 14.30 -11.00
CA GLN A 17 3.15 14.12 -10.89
C GLN A 17 3.54 12.63 -10.89
N VAL A 18 2.78 11.79 -10.17
CA VAL A 18 3.00 10.33 -10.16
C VAL A 18 2.76 9.73 -11.54
N ILE A 19 1.64 10.08 -12.20
CA ILE A 19 1.35 9.60 -13.56
C ILE A 19 2.46 10.01 -14.53
N LYS A 20 2.94 11.26 -14.46
CA LYS A 20 4.07 11.72 -15.26
C LYS A 20 5.32 10.90 -14.99
N ALA A 21 5.65 10.64 -13.74
CA ALA A 21 6.82 9.84 -13.37
C ALA A 21 6.73 8.39 -13.88
N ILE A 22 5.53 7.79 -13.89
CA ILE A 22 5.28 6.47 -14.51
C ILE A 22 5.51 6.54 -16.02
N SER A 23 4.99 7.57 -16.69
CA SER A 23 5.20 7.78 -18.14
C SER A 23 6.68 7.96 -18.49
N ASP A 24 7.44 8.60 -17.60
CA ASP A 24 8.89 8.77 -17.70
C ASP A 24 9.66 7.47 -17.33
N LYS A 25 8.96 6.33 -17.18
CA LYS A 25 9.50 5.00 -16.83
C LYS A 25 10.27 4.98 -15.50
N ARG A 26 9.87 5.78 -14.53
CA ARG A 26 10.43 5.79 -13.19
C ARG A 26 9.74 4.76 -12.30
N VAL A 27 10.49 4.21 -11.37
CA VAL A 27 9.94 3.38 -10.29
C VAL A 27 9.26 4.30 -9.29
N ILE A 28 8.01 3.97 -8.93
CA ILE A 28 7.25 4.67 -7.91
C ILE A 28 7.14 3.78 -6.67
N VAL A 29 7.47 4.33 -5.53
CA VAL A 29 7.29 3.68 -4.23
C VAL A 29 6.11 4.32 -3.53
N LEU A 30 5.13 3.49 -3.14
CA LEU A 30 3.93 3.91 -2.42
C LEU A 30 3.83 3.14 -1.11
N VAL A 31 3.77 3.85 0.01
CA VAL A 31 3.45 3.28 1.31
C VAL A 31 1.94 3.08 1.37
N SER A 32 1.47 1.85 1.59
CA SER A 32 0.07 1.48 1.36
C SER A 32 -0.53 0.63 2.47
N ASP A 33 0.16 0.51 3.60
CA ASP A 33 -0.24 -0.30 4.75
C ASP A 33 -1.29 0.37 5.65
N ARG A 34 -1.64 1.63 5.38
CA ARG A 34 -2.66 2.40 6.10
C ARG A 34 -3.24 3.51 5.24
N ASP A 35 -4.47 3.93 5.56
CA ASP A 35 -5.07 5.12 4.95
C ASP A 35 -4.64 6.40 5.68
N ILE A 36 -4.11 7.37 4.93
CA ILE A 36 -3.69 8.67 5.47
C ILE A 36 -4.59 9.80 4.97
N GLY A 37 -5.41 9.58 3.97
CA GLY A 37 -6.12 10.70 3.38
C GLY A 37 -7.12 10.43 2.26
N GLY A 38 -8.13 9.62 2.49
CA GLY A 38 -9.42 9.89 1.90
C GLY A 38 -9.79 9.21 0.59
N SER A 39 -8.93 8.43 -0.07
CA SER A 39 -9.33 7.58 -1.20
C SER A 39 -9.02 6.13 -0.88
N SER A 40 -9.82 5.55 -0.02
CA SER A 40 -9.62 4.19 0.48
C SER A 40 -10.74 3.25 0.04
N VAL A 41 -10.49 1.97 0.11
CA VAL A 41 -11.47 0.90 -0.07
C VAL A 41 -11.43 -0.04 1.12
N GLU A 42 -12.59 -0.56 1.48
CA GLU A 42 -12.71 -1.58 2.52
C GLU A 42 -12.14 -2.90 2.02
N VAL A 43 -11.22 -3.46 2.80
CA VAL A 43 -10.59 -4.75 2.61
C VAL A 43 -10.58 -5.53 3.92
N GLU A 44 -10.35 -6.83 3.84
CA GLU A 44 -9.97 -7.64 4.99
C GLU A 44 -8.45 -7.63 5.13
N PHE A 45 -7.96 -7.31 6.32
CA PHE A 45 -6.54 -7.23 6.62
C PHE A 45 -6.30 -7.78 8.03
N PHE A 46 -5.54 -8.85 8.14
CA PHE A 46 -5.34 -9.65 9.36
C PHE A 46 -6.66 -10.15 9.98
N GLY A 47 -7.64 -10.51 9.14
CA GLY A 47 -8.92 -11.09 9.57
C GLY A 47 -9.94 -10.06 10.07
N GLU A 48 -9.66 -8.76 9.98
CA GLU A 48 -10.61 -7.70 10.31
C GLU A 48 -10.74 -6.71 9.14
N LYS A 49 -11.92 -6.12 9.01
CA LYS A 49 -12.16 -5.09 7.99
C LYS A 49 -11.47 -3.80 8.36
N THR A 50 -10.76 -3.24 7.39
CA THR A 50 -10.13 -1.92 7.50
C THR A 50 -10.17 -1.18 6.16
N LEU A 51 -9.69 0.05 6.16
CA LEU A 51 -9.59 0.88 4.98
C LEU A 51 -8.13 0.96 4.52
N LEU A 52 -7.85 0.53 3.28
CA LEU A 52 -6.54 0.72 2.66
C LEU A 52 -6.61 1.64 1.45
N PRO A 53 -5.50 2.33 1.11
CA PRO A 53 -5.49 3.29 0.01
C PRO A 53 -5.76 2.61 -1.34
N ALA A 54 -6.71 3.14 -2.09
CA ALA A 54 -7.04 2.69 -3.44
C ALA A 54 -6.02 3.16 -4.51
N GLY A 55 -5.10 4.05 -4.12
CA GLY A 55 -4.14 4.71 -5.02
C GLY A 55 -3.32 3.74 -5.85
N PRO A 56 -2.59 2.78 -5.25
CA PRO A 56 -1.74 1.83 -5.98
C PRO A 56 -2.50 1.04 -7.03
N ALA A 57 -3.65 0.45 -6.66
CA ALA A 57 -4.50 -0.30 -7.58
C ALA A 57 -5.06 0.60 -8.70
N THR A 58 -5.49 1.81 -8.36
CA THR A 58 -6.02 2.79 -9.32
C THR A 58 -4.97 3.21 -10.34
N LEU A 59 -3.77 3.53 -9.87
CA LEU A 59 -2.65 3.93 -10.73
C LEU A 59 -2.24 2.80 -11.66
N ALA A 60 -2.04 1.59 -11.13
CA ALA A 60 -1.66 0.42 -11.91
C ALA A 60 -2.72 0.10 -12.99
N LEU A 61 -4.01 0.11 -12.65
CA LEU A 61 -5.10 -0.13 -13.61
C LEU A 61 -5.22 0.95 -14.69
N ARG A 62 -4.88 2.20 -14.39
CA ARG A 62 -4.95 3.31 -15.35
C ARG A 62 -3.74 3.38 -16.27
N THR A 63 -2.57 3.04 -15.76
CA THR A 63 -1.31 3.22 -16.48
C THR A 63 -0.77 1.93 -17.08
N GLY A 64 -1.26 0.77 -16.64
CA GLY A 64 -0.69 -0.54 -16.99
C GLY A 64 0.66 -0.81 -16.33
N ALA A 65 1.09 0.04 -15.39
CA ALA A 65 2.35 -0.15 -14.67
C ALA A 65 2.31 -1.41 -13.81
N THR A 66 3.40 -2.17 -13.83
CA THR A 66 3.54 -3.38 -13.01
C THR A 66 3.48 -3.03 -11.53
N LEU A 67 2.61 -3.73 -10.78
CA LEU A 67 2.43 -3.56 -9.35
C LEU A 67 3.13 -4.69 -8.60
N LEU A 68 4.13 -4.33 -7.80
CA LEU A 68 4.96 -5.26 -7.05
C LEU A 68 4.84 -4.99 -5.55
N PRO A 69 4.38 -5.93 -4.74
CA PRO A 69 4.48 -5.84 -3.29
C PRO A 69 5.94 -6.03 -2.86
N VAL A 70 6.42 -5.14 -1.98
CA VAL A 70 7.82 -5.13 -1.52
C VAL A 70 7.87 -4.86 -0.02
N ALA A 71 8.75 -5.57 0.67
CA ALA A 71 9.13 -5.22 2.03
C ALA A 71 10.66 -5.14 2.16
N ILE A 72 11.08 -4.29 3.08
CA ILE A 72 12.49 -4.15 3.44
C ILE A 72 12.62 -4.44 4.92
N TYR A 73 13.47 -5.40 5.25
CA TYR A 73 13.76 -5.82 6.62
C TYR A 73 15.16 -5.43 7.03
N ASN A 74 15.31 -4.97 8.26
CA ASN A 74 16.62 -4.80 8.87
C ASN A 74 17.21 -6.17 9.21
N LYS A 75 18.46 -6.42 8.83
CA LYS A 75 19.17 -7.66 9.10
C LYS A 75 20.62 -7.38 9.41
N GLY A 76 20.97 -7.47 10.69
CA GLY A 76 22.30 -7.08 11.15
C GLY A 76 22.61 -5.63 10.79
N ASP A 77 23.75 -5.38 10.17
CA ASP A 77 24.20 -4.04 9.75
C ASP A 77 23.62 -3.59 8.39
N GLY A 78 22.68 -4.35 7.81
CA GLY A 78 22.16 -4.08 6.48
C GLY A 78 20.65 -4.24 6.37
N CYS A 79 20.16 -4.10 5.13
CA CYS A 79 18.76 -4.29 4.78
C CYS A 79 18.60 -5.46 3.81
N HIS A 80 17.51 -6.20 3.97
CA HIS A 80 17.11 -7.27 3.06
C HIS A 80 15.77 -6.92 2.43
N GLY A 81 15.77 -6.72 1.11
CA GLY A 81 14.56 -6.46 0.34
C GLY A 81 13.93 -7.76 -0.18
N VAL A 82 12.64 -7.90 -0.01
CA VAL A 82 11.84 -9.00 -0.60
C VAL A 82 10.83 -8.42 -1.56
N VAL A 83 10.89 -8.86 -2.82
CA VAL A 83 9.93 -8.51 -3.86
C VAL A 83 9.05 -9.71 -4.14
N ARG A 84 7.74 -9.51 -4.08
CA ARG A 84 6.75 -10.54 -4.40
C ARG A 84 6.43 -10.55 -5.89
N PRO A 85 5.80 -11.62 -6.41
CA PRO A 85 5.32 -11.64 -7.79
C PRO A 85 4.39 -10.47 -8.09
N ALA A 86 4.38 -10.07 -9.36
CA ALA A 86 3.51 -9.00 -9.83
C ALA A 86 2.03 -9.34 -9.63
N ILE A 87 1.27 -8.40 -9.11
CA ILE A 87 -0.19 -8.53 -8.96
C ILE A 87 -0.85 -8.45 -10.33
N SER A 88 -1.76 -9.38 -10.62
CA SER A 88 -2.52 -9.38 -11.86
C SER A 88 -3.45 -8.17 -11.95
N LEU A 89 -3.32 -7.41 -13.04
CA LEU A 89 -4.15 -6.25 -13.35
C LEU A 89 -5.28 -6.57 -14.34
N GLU A 90 -5.58 -7.87 -14.54
CA GLU A 90 -6.65 -8.30 -15.44
C GLU A 90 -7.99 -7.66 -15.04
N ARG A 91 -8.66 -7.06 -16.02
CA ARG A 91 -9.98 -6.46 -15.83
C ARG A 91 -11.04 -7.56 -15.81
N LYS A 92 -11.78 -7.67 -14.70
CA LYS A 92 -12.85 -8.67 -14.51
C LYS A 92 -14.24 -8.06 -14.38
N GLY A 93 -14.33 -6.72 -14.30
CA GLY A 93 -15.59 -6.05 -14.11
C GLY A 93 -15.53 -4.53 -14.23
N LYS A 94 -16.38 -3.86 -13.45
CA LYS A 94 -16.37 -2.40 -13.36
C LYS A 94 -15.08 -1.93 -12.68
N PHE A 95 -14.57 -0.78 -13.09
CA PHE A 95 -13.31 -0.22 -12.58
C PHE A 95 -13.22 -0.22 -11.04
N ARG A 96 -14.27 0.22 -10.35
CA ARG A 96 -14.30 0.24 -8.87
C ARG A 96 -14.20 -1.15 -8.25
N SER A 97 -14.83 -2.15 -8.87
CA SER A 97 -14.76 -3.55 -8.40
C SER A 97 -13.36 -4.12 -8.59
N ASP A 98 -12.71 -3.81 -9.72
CA ASP A 98 -11.33 -4.23 -9.97
C ASP A 98 -10.36 -3.54 -9.01
N VAL A 99 -10.54 -2.23 -8.73
CA VAL A 99 -9.74 -1.51 -7.72
C VAL A 99 -9.89 -2.19 -6.35
N LYS A 100 -11.12 -2.50 -5.91
CA LYS A 100 -11.34 -3.18 -4.63
C LYS A 100 -10.64 -4.54 -4.58
N ARG A 101 -10.83 -5.36 -5.61
CA ARG A 101 -10.21 -6.70 -5.72
C ARG A 101 -8.68 -6.62 -5.67
N ILE A 102 -8.08 -5.72 -6.44
CA ILE A 102 -6.62 -5.57 -6.48
C ILE A 102 -6.10 -5.04 -5.13
N THR A 103 -6.81 -4.10 -4.48
CA THR A 103 -6.43 -3.62 -3.16
C THR A 103 -6.52 -4.75 -2.11
N GLN A 104 -7.49 -5.64 -2.22
CA GLN A 104 -7.56 -6.84 -1.38
C GLN A 104 -6.34 -7.75 -1.59
N THR A 105 -5.94 -7.98 -2.85
CA THR A 105 -4.71 -8.75 -3.13
C THR A 105 -3.45 -8.05 -2.58
N ILE A 106 -3.38 -6.71 -2.64
CA ILE A 106 -2.30 -5.96 -1.99
C ILE A 106 -2.29 -6.23 -0.47
N ALA A 107 -3.45 -6.21 0.18
CA ALA A 107 -3.57 -6.51 1.62
C ALA A 107 -3.03 -7.90 1.95
N GLU A 108 -3.44 -8.93 1.21
CA GLU A 108 -2.98 -10.32 1.39
C GLU A 108 -1.46 -10.46 1.23
N GLU A 109 -0.88 -9.81 0.22
CA GLU A 109 0.56 -9.80 0.00
C GLU A 109 1.31 -9.03 1.11
N MET A 110 0.75 -7.94 1.61
CA MET A 110 1.31 -7.22 2.75
C MET A 110 1.24 -8.05 4.04
N GLU A 111 0.13 -8.75 4.31
CA GLU A 111 0.06 -9.68 5.44
C GLU A 111 1.18 -10.73 5.37
N PHE A 112 1.38 -11.34 4.21
CA PHE A 112 2.44 -12.31 4.01
C PHE A 112 3.82 -11.71 4.33
N LEU A 113 4.08 -10.49 3.88
CA LEU A 113 5.35 -9.81 4.12
C LEU A 113 5.50 -9.41 5.60
N ILE A 114 4.47 -8.84 6.22
CA ILE A 114 4.50 -8.41 7.63
C ILE A 114 4.69 -9.60 8.56
N ARG A 115 4.03 -10.74 8.31
CA ARG A 115 4.17 -11.96 9.13
C ARG A 115 5.60 -12.52 9.19
N LYS A 116 6.49 -12.13 8.27
CA LYS A 116 7.90 -12.55 8.29
C LYS A 116 8.74 -11.86 9.36
N ALA A 117 8.38 -10.64 9.72
CA ALA A 117 9.05 -9.86 10.76
C ALA A 117 8.08 -8.82 11.33
N PRO A 118 7.03 -9.24 12.05
CA PRO A 118 5.99 -8.34 12.54
C PRO A 118 6.52 -7.29 13.51
N GLU A 119 7.62 -7.58 14.22
CA GLU A 119 8.32 -6.66 15.11
C GLU A 119 8.96 -5.47 14.37
N GLN A 120 9.08 -5.54 13.05
CA GLN A 120 9.62 -4.47 12.22
C GLN A 120 8.54 -3.63 11.53
N TRP A 121 7.27 -3.98 11.74
CA TRP A 121 6.16 -3.20 11.23
C TRP A 121 5.63 -2.24 12.29
N HIS A 122 5.83 -0.95 12.06
CA HIS A 122 5.48 0.10 13.00
C HIS A 122 4.19 0.80 12.58
N LEU A 123 3.08 0.42 13.19
CA LEU A 123 1.79 1.05 13.02
C LEU A 123 1.41 1.81 14.29
N MET A 124 1.63 3.12 14.29
CA MET A 124 1.46 3.98 15.47
C MET A 124 0.06 4.60 15.59
N GLN A 125 -0.84 4.28 14.66
CA GLN A 125 -2.20 4.81 14.63
C GLN A 125 -3.20 3.66 14.53
N PRO A 126 -4.43 3.83 15.07
CA PRO A 126 -5.50 2.86 14.88
C PRO A 126 -5.72 2.56 13.40
N ASN A 127 -5.78 1.29 13.05
CA ASN A 127 -6.02 0.85 11.68
C ASN A 127 -7.30 0.01 11.55
N TRP A 128 -7.79 -0.52 12.66
CA TRP A 128 -9.00 -1.33 12.69
C TRP A 128 -10.07 -0.73 13.61
N PRO A 129 -11.36 -1.02 13.35
CA PRO A 129 -12.44 -0.63 14.27
C PRO A 129 -12.27 -1.13 15.70
N SER A 130 -11.59 -2.27 15.91
CA SER A 130 -11.27 -2.82 17.23
C SER A 130 -10.31 -1.95 18.03
N ASP A 131 -9.37 -1.26 17.36
CA ASP A 131 -8.39 -0.38 18.02
C ASP A 131 -9.07 0.79 18.76
N SER A 132 -10.09 1.39 18.14
CA SER A 132 -10.84 2.51 18.73
C SER A 132 -11.69 2.15 19.93
N LYS A 133 -11.98 0.85 20.13
CA LYS A 133 -12.70 0.36 21.33
C LYS A 133 -11.78 0.22 22.53
N SER A 134 -10.49 -0.04 22.31
CA SER A 134 -9.51 -0.21 23.39
C SER A 134 -9.13 1.12 24.06
N GLU A 135 -9.21 2.24 23.37
CA GLU A 135 -8.94 3.57 23.95
C GLU A 135 -10.05 4.06 24.89
N LYS A 136 -11.31 3.66 24.65
CA LYS A 136 -12.45 4.05 25.51
C LYS A 136 -12.54 3.27 26.83
N GLY A 137 -11.74 2.24 27.03
CA GLY A 137 -11.70 1.43 28.24
C GLY A 137 -10.55 1.76 29.21
N ARG A 138 -9.76 2.80 28.93
CA ARG A 138 -8.63 3.25 29.77
C ARG A 138 -8.88 4.66 30.35
N VAL A 139 -10.03 4.83 30.98
CA VAL A 139 -10.31 6.00 31.86
C VAL A 139 -10.59 5.49 33.25
#